data_7446f3c639bd6fb44141dcc7c8187c7e
#
_entry.id   7446f3c639bd6fb44141dcc7c8187c7e
#
_cell.length_a   1.000
_cell.length_b   1.000
_cell.length_c   1.000
_cell.angle_alpha   90.00
_cell.angle_beta   90.00
_cell.angle_gamma   90.00
#
_symmetry.space_group_name_H-M   'P 1'
#
loop_
_entity.id
_entity.type
_entity.pdbx_description
1 polymer ?
#
loop_
_entity_poly.entity_id
_entity_poly.type
_entity_poly.pdbx_seq_one_letter_code
_entity_poly.pdbx_strand_id
1 'polypeptide(L)'
;TQSRSSAASDVYKRQHLMRQLKITKSITNRENASLDKYLQEIGHEELISVEEEAELARRIKNGDRKALEKLTKANLRFVVSVAKQYQNQGLSLPDLINEGNIGLLKAAEKFDETRGFKFISYAVWWIRQSILQAIAEQSRVVRLPLNQVGSVNKINRILNQFEQENERRPSIDEIADKTDIPHDKIEDVLKVNTHQVSVDAPVSDNDATSMIDLMQSDSEPATDNQLLMESLREEIAAALTVLNERERNVVEAFYGINQPECTMEEIGKKYGLTRERVRQIREKAIRKLKQNTKNKMLKAYLGR
;
A
#
# COMPACT_ATOMS: atom_id res chain seq x y z
N THR A 1 -65.79 12.66 6.86
CA THR A 1 -64.67 13.66 6.96
C THR A 1 -63.75 13.49 8.19
N GLN A 2 -63.77 12.31 8.87
CA GLN A 2 -62.94 12.08 10.06
C GLN A 2 -61.75 11.12 9.85
N SER A 3 -61.51 10.61 8.65
CA SER A 3 -60.44 9.58 8.41
C SER A 3 -59.11 10.13 7.90
N ARG A 4 -59.00 11.44 7.60
CA ARG A 4 -57.71 12.03 7.10
C ARG A 4 -56.82 12.64 8.19
N SER A 5 -57.33 12.85 9.39
CA SER A 5 -56.57 13.44 10.52
C SER A 5 -55.71 12.44 11.28
N SER A 6 -56.09 11.16 11.33
CA SER A 6 -55.36 10.13 12.07
C SER A 6 -54.08 9.67 11.33
N ALA A 7 -54.12 9.58 10.01
CA ALA A 7 -52.96 9.15 9.21
C ALA A 7 -51.82 10.17 9.22
N ALA A 8 -52.11 11.47 9.26
CA ALA A 8 -51.08 12.52 9.39
C ALA A 8 -50.42 12.52 10.78
N SER A 9 -51.17 12.25 11.83
CA SER A 9 -50.66 12.12 13.21
C SER A 9 -49.76 10.89 13.38
N ASP A 10 -50.08 9.78 12.69
CA ASP A 10 -49.27 8.56 12.75
C ASP A 10 -47.96 8.67 11.93
N VAL A 11 -47.97 9.42 10.84
CA VAL A 11 -46.72 9.72 10.09
C VAL A 11 -45.83 10.65 10.88
N TYR A 12 -46.35 11.64 11.59
CA TYR A 12 -45.59 12.52 12.47
C TYR A 12 -45.05 11.79 13.71
N LYS A 13 -45.80 10.85 14.30
CA LYS A 13 -45.31 10.00 15.38
C LYS A 13 -44.22 9.01 14.91
N ARG A 14 -44.27 8.52 13.69
CA ARG A 14 -43.22 7.68 13.10
C ARG A 14 -41.94 8.44 12.77
N GLN A 15 -42.00 9.74 12.49
CA GLN A 15 -40.84 10.58 12.28
C GLN A 15 -40.12 10.96 13.59
N HIS A 16 -40.85 10.97 14.73
CA HIS A 16 -40.27 11.13 16.07
C HIS A 16 -39.64 9.86 16.68
N LEU A 17 -39.88 8.70 16.08
CA LEU A 17 -39.07 7.50 16.28
C LEU A 17 -37.85 7.60 15.34
N MET A 18 -37.08 8.66 15.47
CA MET A 18 -35.65 8.59 15.13
C MET A 18 -35.14 7.36 15.84
N ARG A 19 -34.72 6.36 15.06
CA ARG A 19 -34.03 5.18 15.55
C ARG A 19 -33.02 5.66 16.58
N GLN A 20 -33.37 5.51 17.86
CA GLN A 20 -32.35 5.52 18.89
C GLN A 20 -31.32 4.52 18.38
N LEU A 21 -30.13 5.02 18.08
CA LEU A 21 -28.98 4.18 17.77
C LEU A 21 -28.91 3.18 18.94
N LYS A 22 -29.49 1.99 18.74
CA LYS A 22 -29.25 0.89 19.66
C LYS A 22 -27.75 0.64 19.58
N ILE A 23 -27.04 1.18 20.56
CA ILE A 23 -25.66 0.84 20.82
C ILE A 23 -25.73 -0.64 21.23
N THR A 24 -25.67 -1.52 20.24
CA THR A 24 -25.41 -2.94 20.51
C THR A 24 -24.08 -2.94 21.23
N LYS A 25 -24.05 -3.47 22.45
CA LYS A 25 -22.85 -3.69 23.24
C LYS A 25 -21.95 -4.67 22.46
N SER A 26 -21.25 -4.19 21.43
CA SER A 26 -20.20 -4.96 20.78
C SER A 26 -19.05 -5.05 21.78
N ILE A 27 -18.65 -6.26 22.12
CA ILE A 27 -17.50 -6.53 22.97
C ILE A 27 -16.30 -5.86 22.30
N THR A 28 -15.81 -4.78 22.92
CA THR A 28 -14.60 -4.10 22.46
C THR A 28 -13.45 -5.01 22.86
N ASN A 29 -12.67 -5.48 21.90
CA ASN A 29 -11.45 -6.22 22.19
C ASN A 29 -10.50 -5.26 22.93
N ARG A 30 -10.25 -5.53 24.22
CA ARG A 30 -9.51 -4.62 25.11
C ARG A 30 -8.02 -4.96 25.08
N GLU A 31 -7.41 -4.87 23.91
CA GLU A 31 -5.99 -5.19 23.73
C GLU A 31 -5.05 -4.10 24.28
N ASN A 32 -5.55 -2.86 24.47
CA ASN A 32 -4.74 -1.72 24.86
C ASN A 32 -5.23 -1.09 26.17
N ALA A 33 -4.43 -1.19 27.23
CA ALA A 33 -4.71 -0.53 28.51
C ALA A 33 -4.90 0.99 28.39
N SER A 34 -4.25 1.64 27.41
CA SER A 34 -4.42 3.06 27.11
C SER A 34 -5.82 3.39 26.57
N LEU A 35 -6.38 2.50 25.72
CA LEU A 35 -7.74 2.66 25.21
C LEU A 35 -8.78 2.53 26.34
N ASP A 36 -8.59 1.56 27.24
CA ASP A 36 -9.50 1.38 28.37
C ASP A 36 -9.51 2.62 29.29
N LYS A 37 -8.35 3.19 29.57
CA LYS A 37 -8.24 4.44 30.33
C LYS A 37 -8.95 5.60 29.62
N TYR A 38 -8.73 5.74 28.32
CA TYR A 38 -9.42 6.77 27.52
C TYR A 38 -10.95 6.59 27.55
N LEU A 39 -11.44 5.35 27.38
CA LEU A 39 -12.88 5.03 27.43
C LEU A 39 -13.48 5.33 28.80
N GLN A 40 -12.72 5.11 29.88
CA GLN A 40 -13.13 5.44 31.23
C GLN A 40 -13.21 6.96 31.44
N GLU A 41 -12.21 7.72 30.98
CA GLU A 41 -12.17 9.18 31.08
C GLU A 41 -13.35 9.84 30.36
N ILE A 42 -13.61 9.46 29.10
CA ILE A 42 -14.75 10.00 28.35
C ILE A 42 -16.11 9.57 28.90
N GLY A 43 -16.13 8.46 29.68
CA GLY A 43 -17.34 7.96 30.33
C GLY A 43 -17.83 8.87 31.47
N HIS A 44 -16.92 9.63 32.10
CA HIS A 44 -17.23 10.54 33.19
C HIS A 44 -17.72 11.93 32.72
N GLU A 45 -17.53 12.27 31.44
CA GLU A 45 -17.97 13.56 30.90
C GLU A 45 -19.50 13.65 30.81
N GLU A 46 -20.04 14.77 31.25
CA GLU A 46 -21.48 15.04 31.26
C GLU A 46 -22.02 15.33 29.85
N LEU A 47 -23.25 14.92 29.61
CA LEU A 47 -23.96 15.23 28.37
C LEU A 47 -24.46 16.66 28.38
N ILE A 48 -24.36 17.35 27.26
CA ILE A 48 -24.78 18.74 27.08
C ILE A 48 -26.21 18.79 26.56
N SER A 49 -27.01 19.76 27.05
CA SER A 49 -28.36 20.05 26.55
C SER A 49 -28.30 20.76 25.18
N VAL A 50 -29.40 20.74 24.43
CA VAL A 50 -29.49 21.41 23.11
C VAL A 50 -29.30 22.92 23.23
N GLU A 51 -29.79 23.50 24.32
CA GLU A 51 -29.65 24.92 24.59
C GLU A 51 -28.20 25.33 24.88
N GLU A 52 -27.50 24.52 25.67
CA GLU A 52 -26.05 24.66 25.91
C GLU A 52 -25.22 24.44 24.65
N GLU A 53 -25.58 23.49 23.76
CA GLU A 53 -24.92 23.30 22.46
C GLU A 53 -24.96 24.59 21.64
N ALA A 54 -26.12 25.26 21.58
CA ALA A 54 -26.28 26.51 20.85
C ALA A 54 -25.49 27.68 21.47
N GLU A 55 -25.44 27.76 22.79
CA GLU A 55 -24.66 28.80 23.50
C GLU A 55 -23.15 28.59 23.29
N LEU A 56 -22.67 27.34 23.42
CA LEU A 56 -21.28 27.01 23.18
C LEU A 56 -20.89 27.27 21.72
N ALA A 57 -21.75 26.96 20.76
CA ALA A 57 -21.50 27.25 19.35
C ALA A 57 -21.32 28.76 19.08
N ARG A 58 -22.16 29.60 19.68
CA ARG A 58 -21.97 31.07 19.60
C ARG A 58 -20.64 31.56 20.19
N ARG A 59 -20.23 31.00 21.32
CA ARG A 59 -18.94 31.31 21.94
C ARG A 59 -17.75 30.85 21.11
N ILE A 60 -17.87 29.68 20.44
CA ILE A 60 -16.83 29.16 19.53
C ILE A 60 -16.64 30.09 18.33
N LYS A 61 -17.72 30.63 17.75
CA LYS A 61 -17.63 31.66 16.70
C LYS A 61 -16.89 32.92 17.11
N ASN A 62 -16.95 33.25 18.38
CA ASN A 62 -16.20 34.37 18.97
C ASN A 62 -14.74 34.02 19.37
N GLY A 63 -14.29 32.79 19.08
CA GLY A 63 -12.92 32.35 19.32
C GLY A 63 -12.66 31.76 20.71
N ASP A 64 -13.69 31.39 21.48
CA ASP A 64 -13.54 30.82 22.83
C ASP A 64 -13.12 29.32 22.74
N ARG A 65 -11.84 29.08 23.03
CA ARG A 65 -11.26 27.71 23.04
C ARG A 65 -11.85 26.82 24.14
N LYS A 66 -12.22 27.40 25.30
CA LYS A 66 -12.81 26.63 26.41
C LYS A 66 -14.20 26.10 26.04
N ALA A 67 -14.97 26.89 25.28
CA ALA A 67 -16.25 26.43 24.75
C ALA A 67 -16.07 25.29 23.73
N LEU A 68 -15.04 25.37 22.86
CA LEU A 68 -14.69 24.31 21.91
C LEU A 68 -14.33 23.01 22.62
N GLU A 69 -13.47 23.07 23.65
CA GLU A 69 -13.10 21.93 24.46
C GLU A 69 -14.30 21.28 25.15
N LYS A 70 -15.19 22.09 25.76
CA LYS A 70 -16.40 21.58 26.44
C LYS A 70 -17.33 20.86 25.43
N LEU A 71 -17.59 21.47 24.28
CA LEU A 71 -18.45 20.87 23.24
C LEU A 71 -17.86 19.57 22.69
N THR A 72 -16.55 19.54 22.44
CA THR A 72 -15.88 18.34 21.89
C THR A 72 -15.83 17.21 22.92
N LYS A 73 -15.44 17.47 24.18
CA LYS A 73 -15.37 16.47 25.25
C LYS A 73 -16.69 15.75 25.46
N ALA A 74 -17.80 16.49 25.53
CA ALA A 74 -19.14 15.90 25.70
C ALA A 74 -19.55 14.97 24.55
N ASN A 75 -18.97 15.14 23.35
CA ASN A 75 -19.33 14.38 22.16
C ASN A 75 -18.31 13.26 21.80
N LEU A 76 -17.22 13.08 22.55
CA LEU A 76 -16.21 12.03 22.27
C LEU A 76 -16.81 10.62 22.29
N ARG A 77 -17.77 10.34 23.19
CA ARG A 77 -18.47 9.04 23.25
C ARG A 77 -19.16 8.70 21.93
N PHE A 78 -19.68 9.71 21.25
CA PHE A 78 -20.32 9.53 19.97
C PHE A 78 -19.30 9.17 18.87
N VAL A 79 -18.12 9.79 18.87
CA VAL A 79 -17.03 9.44 17.94
C VAL A 79 -16.65 7.97 18.06
N VAL A 80 -16.52 7.46 19.29
CA VAL A 80 -16.23 6.04 19.53
C VAL A 80 -17.28 5.13 18.92
N SER A 81 -18.57 5.49 19.03
CA SER A 81 -19.66 4.69 18.45
C SER A 81 -19.62 4.65 16.92
N VAL A 82 -19.20 5.75 16.28
CA VAL A 82 -19.00 5.81 14.83
C VAL A 82 -17.74 5.06 14.41
N ALA A 83 -16.62 5.26 15.10
CA ALA A 83 -15.35 4.59 14.80
C ALA A 83 -15.45 3.06 14.86
N LYS A 84 -16.24 2.51 15.79
CA LYS A 84 -16.51 1.06 15.87
C LYS A 84 -17.12 0.46 14.61
N GLN A 85 -17.83 1.24 13.79
CA GLN A 85 -18.42 0.76 12.53
C GLN A 85 -17.36 0.53 11.44
N TYR A 86 -16.17 1.11 11.60
CA TYR A 86 -15.07 1.05 10.64
C TYR A 86 -13.91 0.17 11.10
N GLN A 87 -14.11 -0.64 12.15
CA GLN A 87 -13.10 -1.60 12.61
C GLN A 87 -12.78 -2.63 11.51
N ASN A 88 -11.59 -3.20 11.57
CA ASN A 88 -11.11 -4.24 10.64
C ASN A 88 -10.92 -3.76 9.19
N GLN A 89 -10.75 -2.47 8.97
CA GLN A 89 -10.47 -1.89 7.64
C GLN A 89 -9.00 -1.44 7.48
N GLY A 90 -8.09 -2.06 8.24
CA GLY A 90 -6.64 -1.80 8.14
C GLY A 90 -6.09 -0.74 9.10
N LEU A 91 -6.94 -0.12 9.94
CA LEU A 91 -6.52 0.77 11.02
C LEU A 91 -6.97 0.25 12.38
N SER A 92 -6.17 0.52 13.41
CA SER A 92 -6.50 0.19 14.78
C SER A 92 -7.66 1.06 15.30
N LEU A 93 -8.44 0.56 16.28
CA LEU A 93 -9.54 1.35 16.86
C LEU A 93 -9.08 2.66 17.50
N PRO A 94 -7.96 2.75 18.22
CA PRO A 94 -7.42 4.01 18.72
C PRO A 94 -7.16 5.06 17.63
N ASP A 95 -6.58 4.61 16.50
CA ASP A 95 -6.29 5.51 15.37
C ASP A 95 -7.58 6.02 14.72
N LEU A 96 -8.58 5.14 14.53
CA LEU A 96 -9.89 5.53 14.01
C LEU A 96 -10.59 6.56 14.92
N ILE A 97 -10.46 6.40 16.25
CA ILE A 97 -11.02 7.35 17.22
C ILE A 97 -10.29 8.70 17.12
N ASN A 98 -8.97 8.70 17.02
CA ASN A 98 -8.18 9.93 16.93
C ASN A 98 -8.53 10.71 15.66
N GLU A 99 -8.60 10.04 14.52
CA GLU A 99 -9.01 10.66 13.25
C GLU A 99 -10.47 11.14 13.29
N GLY A 100 -11.35 10.38 13.94
CA GLY A 100 -12.72 10.80 14.21
C GLY A 100 -12.81 12.04 15.09
N ASN A 101 -11.96 12.16 16.11
CA ASN A 101 -11.88 13.35 16.98
C ASN A 101 -11.40 14.59 16.20
N ILE A 102 -10.47 14.43 15.24
CA ILE A 102 -10.07 15.52 14.34
C ILE A 102 -11.26 15.96 13.48
N GLY A 103 -12.06 15.01 13.00
CA GLY A 103 -13.31 15.31 12.29
C GLY A 103 -14.31 16.07 13.17
N LEU A 104 -14.46 15.67 14.45
CA LEU A 104 -15.34 16.33 15.40
C LEU A 104 -14.91 17.77 15.67
N LEU A 105 -13.60 18.04 15.83
CA LEU A 105 -13.06 19.39 16.01
C LEU A 105 -13.39 20.29 14.81
N LYS A 106 -13.15 19.80 13.59
CA LYS A 106 -13.50 20.52 12.34
C LYS A 106 -15.00 20.81 12.25
N ALA A 107 -15.84 19.87 12.73
CA ALA A 107 -17.28 20.06 12.78
C ALA A 107 -17.67 21.15 13.77
N ALA A 108 -17.05 21.18 14.97
CA ALA A 108 -17.34 22.16 16.00
C ALA A 108 -16.98 23.60 15.57
N GLU A 109 -15.91 23.78 14.83
CA GLU A 109 -15.51 25.08 14.28
C GLU A 109 -16.47 25.61 13.20
N LYS A 110 -17.07 24.69 12.41
CA LYS A 110 -17.93 25.04 11.27
C LYS A 110 -19.43 24.94 11.56
N PHE A 111 -19.78 24.56 12.77
CA PHE A 111 -21.19 24.39 13.13
C PHE A 111 -21.94 25.72 13.19
N ASP A 112 -23.17 25.71 12.64
CA ASP A 112 -24.06 26.86 12.64
C ASP A 112 -25.35 26.57 13.40
N GLU A 113 -25.48 27.17 14.59
CA GLU A 113 -26.61 27.00 15.49
C GLU A 113 -27.92 27.62 14.96
N THR A 114 -27.82 28.56 14.00
CA THR A 114 -29.01 29.26 13.46
C THR A 114 -29.93 28.34 12.66
N ARG A 115 -29.39 27.18 12.20
CA ARG A 115 -30.14 26.19 11.41
C ARG A 115 -31.07 25.29 12.23
N GLY A 116 -31.04 25.35 13.55
CA GLY A 116 -31.93 24.58 14.43
C GLY A 116 -31.70 23.06 14.47
N PHE A 117 -30.60 22.55 13.93
CA PHE A 117 -30.23 21.13 14.00
C PHE A 117 -29.33 20.88 15.21
N LYS A 118 -29.39 19.63 15.75
CA LYS A 118 -28.47 19.19 16.77
C LYS A 118 -27.04 19.06 16.21
N PHE A 119 -26.05 19.43 17.02
CA PHE A 119 -24.62 19.35 16.65
C PHE A 119 -24.23 17.96 16.14
N ILE A 120 -24.68 16.89 16.81
CA ILE A 120 -24.37 15.50 16.42
C ILE A 120 -24.80 15.19 14.99
N SER A 121 -25.95 15.69 14.53
CA SER A 121 -26.45 15.43 13.16
C SER A 121 -25.53 16.03 12.10
N TYR A 122 -24.86 17.13 12.39
CA TYR A 122 -23.87 17.76 11.52
C TYR A 122 -22.50 17.08 11.66
N ALA A 123 -22.07 16.83 12.89
CA ALA A 123 -20.76 16.27 13.20
C ALA A 123 -20.53 14.89 12.61
N VAL A 124 -21.56 14.04 12.52
CA VAL A 124 -21.49 12.70 11.91
C VAL A 124 -20.82 12.72 10.53
N TRP A 125 -21.14 13.69 9.69
CA TRP A 125 -20.59 13.79 8.35
C TRP A 125 -19.09 14.07 8.34
N TRP A 126 -18.64 14.97 9.23
CA TRP A 126 -17.24 15.30 9.37
C TRP A 126 -16.43 14.16 9.99
N ILE A 127 -16.99 13.49 10.99
CA ILE A 127 -16.37 12.33 11.64
C ILE A 127 -16.18 11.21 10.61
N ARG A 128 -17.24 10.86 9.88
CA ARG A 128 -17.16 9.83 8.82
C ARG A 128 -16.15 10.20 7.73
N GLN A 129 -16.18 11.44 7.28
CA GLN A 129 -15.28 11.91 6.24
C GLN A 129 -13.82 11.81 6.69
N SER A 130 -13.50 12.22 7.93
CA SER A 130 -12.15 12.14 8.48
C SER A 130 -11.70 10.68 8.62
N ILE A 131 -12.55 9.80 9.15
CA ILE A 131 -12.25 8.37 9.29
C ILE A 131 -12.02 7.71 7.91
N LEU A 132 -12.90 7.94 6.93
CA LEU A 132 -12.76 7.36 5.59
C LEU A 132 -11.50 7.88 4.87
N GLN A 133 -11.19 9.16 5.05
CA GLN A 133 -9.96 9.73 4.53
C GLN A 133 -8.73 9.07 5.16
N ALA A 134 -8.71 8.90 6.49
CA ALA A 134 -7.61 8.24 7.18
C ALA A 134 -7.44 6.78 6.75
N ILE A 135 -8.54 6.03 6.61
CA ILE A 135 -8.49 4.67 6.08
C ILE A 135 -7.89 4.65 4.67
N ALA A 136 -8.33 5.54 3.78
CA ALA A 136 -7.81 5.59 2.42
C ALA A 136 -6.32 5.94 2.34
N GLU A 137 -5.82 6.76 3.29
CA GLU A 137 -4.43 7.24 3.30
C GLU A 137 -3.47 6.35 4.09
N GLN A 138 -3.93 5.71 5.16
CA GLN A 138 -3.05 5.08 6.16
C GLN A 138 -3.27 3.58 6.33
N SER A 139 -4.35 2.99 5.78
CA SER A 139 -4.66 1.57 5.98
C SER A 139 -3.71 0.61 5.25
N ARG A 140 -2.98 1.11 4.24
CA ARG A 140 -2.08 0.29 3.42
C ARG A 140 -0.62 0.58 3.77
N VAL A 141 0.21 -0.45 3.79
CA VAL A 141 1.67 -0.32 3.95
C VAL A 141 2.26 0.56 2.82
N VAL A 142 1.82 0.34 1.59
CA VAL A 142 2.15 1.20 0.46
C VAL A 142 0.96 2.12 0.20
N ARG A 143 1.14 3.43 0.49
CA ARG A 143 0.11 4.46 0.30
C ARG A 143 -0.31 4.58 -1.16
N LEU A 144 -1.62 4.62 -1.39
CA LEU A 144 -2.21 4.92 -2.69
C LEU A 144 -2.81 6.33 -2.72
N PRO A 145 -2.73 7.04 -3.85
CA PRO A 145 -3.46 8.30 -4.05
C PRO A 145 -4.98 8.09 -3.92
N LEU A 146 -5.71 9.06 -3.36
CA LEU A 146 -7.17 8.98 -3.16
C LEU A 146 -7.95 8.67 -4.44
N ASN A 147 -7.49 9.18 -5.58
CA ASN A 147 -8.12 8.90 -6.87
C ASN A 147 -8.04 7.41 -7.24
N GLN A 148 -6.91 6.77 -6.96
CA GLN A 148 -6.75 5.32 -7.19
C GLN A 148 -7.58 4.50 -6.21
N VAL A 149 -7.63 4.90 -4.93
CA VAL A 149 -8.48 4.23 -3.93
C VAL A 149 -9.94 4.25 -4.35
N GLY A 150 -10.43 5.39 -4.89
CA GLY A 150 -11.77 5.49 -5.44
C GLY A 150 -12.03 4.50 -6.59
N SER A 151 -11.06 4.37 -7.50
CA SER A 151 -11.13 3.42 -8.63
C SER A 151 -11.10 1.97 -8.14
N VAL A 152 -10.21 1.62 -7.20
CA VAL A 152 -10.14 0.30 -6.56
C VAL A 152 -11.48 -0.09 -5.94
N ASN A 153 -12.08 0.81 -5.15
CA ASN A 153 -13.36 0.55 -4.49
C ASN A 153 -14.50 0.37 -5.50
N LYS A 154 -14.51 1.15 -6.58
CA LYS A 154 -15.51 1.03 -7.65
C LYS A 154 -15.37 -0.32 -8.37
N ILE A 155 -14.15 -0.72 -8.71
CA ILE A 155 -13.87 -2.00 -9.38
C ILE A 155 -14.22 -3.17 -8.45
N ASN A 156 -13.79 -3.16 -7.18
CA ASN A 156 -14.11 -4.23 -6.23
C ASN A 156 -15.61 -4.40 -6.02
N ARG A 157 -16.36 -3.30 -5.98
CA ARG A 157 -17.83 -3.37 -5.88
C ARG A 157 -18.45 -4.08 -7.07
N ILE A 158 -17.97 -3.81 -8.28
CA ILE A 158 -18.48 -4.44 -9.50
C ILE A 158 -18.05 -5.90 -9.58
N LEU A 159 -16.78 -6.23 -9.17
CA LEU A 159 -16.33 -7.61 -9.06
C LEU A 159 -17.25 -8.43 -8.17
N ASN A 160 -17.53 -7.96 -6.97
CA ASN A 160 -18.40 -8.66 -6.02
C ASN A 160 -19.83 -8.80 -6.53
N GLN A 161 -20.36 -7.75 -7.17
CA GLN A 161 -21.70 -7.80 -7.75
C GLN A 161 -21.78 -8.78 -8.92
N PHE A 162 -20.78 -8.78 -9.80
CA PHE A 162 -20.73 -9.68 -10.95
C PHE A 162 -20.54 -11.15 -10.53
N GLU A 163 -19.70 -11.41 -9.52
CA GLU A 163 -19.54 -12.76 -8.94
C GLU A 163 -20.86 -13.28 -8.34
N GLN A 164 -21.65 -12.42 -7.68
CA GLN A 164 -22.96 -12.80 -7.15
C GLN A 164 -23.99 -13.09 -8.25
N GLU A 165 -23.95 -12.36 -9.37
CA GLU A 165 -24.88 -12.52 -10.47
C GLU A 165 -24.54 -13.70 -11.41
N ASN A 166 -23.25 -13.94 -11.64
CA ASN A 166 -22.78 -14.86 -12.71
C ASN A 166 -21.94 -16.03 -12.19
N GLU A 167 -21.69 -16.14 -10.90
CA GLU A 167 -20.88 -17.20 -10.26
C GLU A 167 -19.45 -17.36 -10.85
N ARG A 168 -18.96 -16.34 -11.57
CA ARG A 168 -17.63 -16.27 -12.16
C ARG A 168 -17.02 -14.87 -12.04
N ARG A 169 -15.71 -14.76 -12.15
CA ARG A 169 -15.03 -13.46 -12.23
C ARG A 169 -15.26 -12.81 -13.59
N PRO A 170 -15.50 -11.48 -13.63
CA PRO A 170 -15.63 -10.75 -14.87
C PRO A 170 -14.28 -10.63 -15.61
N SER A 171 -14.33 -10.52 -16.93
CA SER A 171 -13.17 -10.12 -17.75
C SER A 171 -12.91 -8.62 -17.61
N ILE A 172 -11.72 -8.17 -18.03
CA ILE A 172 -11.35 -6.75 -17.98
C ILE A 172 -12.29 -5.90 -18.86
N ASP A 173 -12.72 -6.44 -20.01
CA ASP A 173 -13.67 -5.82 -20.93
C ASP A 173 -15.04 -5.60 -20.27
N GLU A 174 -15.55 -6.62 -19.58
CA GLU A 174 -16.83 -6.55 -18.86
C GLU A 174 -16.79 -5.55 -17.68
N ILE A 175 -15.61 -5.37 -17.06
CA ILE A 175 -15.43 -4.34 -16.03
C ILE A 175 -15.41 -2.96 -16.68
N ALA A 176 -14.74 -2.78 -17.81
CA ALA A 176 -14.65 -1.51 -18.54
C ALA A 176 -16.04 -1.03 -18.96
N ASP A 177 -16.87 -1.93 -19.52
CA ASP A 177 -18.24 -1.62 -19.93
C ASP A 177 -19.14 -1.13 -18.79
N LYS A 178 -18.89 -1.64 -17.57
CA LYS A 178 -19.68 -1.25 -16.37
C LYS A 178 -19.12 -0.05 -15.61
N THR A 179 -17.86 0.35 -15.84
CA THR A 179 -17.17 1.36 -15.01
C THR A 179 -16.91 2.67 -15.67
N ASP A 180 -16.94 2.78 -17.00
CA ASP A 180 -16.44 3.92 -17.79
C ASP A 180 -14.94 4.23 -17.54
N ILE A 181 -14.18 3.23 -17.07
CA ILE A 181 -12.74 3.35 -16.82
C ILE A 181 -11.99 2.72 -18.00
N PRO A 182 -10.96 3.36 -18.56
CA PRO A 182 -10.15 2.79 -19.63
C PRO A 182 -9.49 1.47 -19.23
N HIS A 183 -9.35 0.57 -20.18
CA HIS A 183 -8.81 -0.79 -20.02
C HIS A 183 -7.45 -0.81 -19.29
N ASP A 184 -6.50 0.03 -19.76
CA ASP A 184 -5.15 0.15 -19.19
C ASP A 184 -5.18 0.49 -17.70
N LYS A 185 -6.09 1.39 -17.28
CA LYS A 185 -6.24 1.77 -15.88
C LYS A 185 -6.85 0.67 -15.02
N ILE A 186 -7.72 -0.18 -15.59
CA ILE A 186 -8.29 -1.31 -14.85
C ILE A 186 -7.21 -2.35 -14.58
N GLU A 187 -6.36 -2.65 -15.58
CA GLU A 187 -5.24 -3.57 -15.43
C GLU A 187 -4.25 -3.08 -14.36
N ASP A 188 -3.89 -1.80 -14.39
CA ASP A 188 -3.03 -1.19 -13.38
C ASP A 188 -3.63 -1.26 -11.98
N VAL A 189 -4.92 -0.97 -11.84
CA VAL A 189 -5.63 -1.03 -10.55
C VAL A 189 -5.69 -2.46 -10.01
N LEU A 190 -5.92 -3.46 -10.87
CA LEU A 190 -5.93 -4.87 -10.46
C LEU A 190 -4.56 -5.34 -9.97
N LYS A 191 -3.46 -4.91 -10.63
CA LYS A 191 -2.08 -5.19 -10.19
C LYS A 191 -1.77 -4.57 -8.81
N VAL A 192 -2.29 -3.38 -8.55
CA VAL A 192 -2.04 -2.63 -7.30
C VAL A 192 -2.94 -3.06 -6.15
N ASN A 193 -4.07 -3.74 -6.45
CA ASN A 193 -5.05 -4.16 -5.44
C ASN A 193 -4.62 -5.37 -4.59
N THR A 194 -3.37 -5.77 -4.63
CA THR A 194 -2.82 -6.86 -3.82
C THR A 194 -2.68 -6.43 -2.34
N HIS A 195 -3.12 -7.30 -1.43
CA HIS A 195 -2.86 -7.13 0.00
C HIS A 195 -1.47 -7.66 0.36
N GLN A 196 -0.76 -6.92 1.21
CA GLN A 196 0.51 -7.35 1.76
C GLN A 196 0.26 -8.43 2.83
N VAL A 197 1.10 -9.47 2.81
CA VAL A 197 1.12 -10.52 3.82
C VAL A 197 2.42 -10.37 4.63
N SER A 198 2.36 -10.59 5.94
CA SER A 198 3.57 -10.57 6.77
C SER A 198 4.46 -11.76 6.42
N VAL A 199 5.74 -11.50 6.23
CA VAL A 199 6.75 -12.54 5.95
C VAL A 199 6.99 -13.40 7.20
N ASP A 200 6.78 -12.83 8.40
CA ASP A 200 6.89 -13.54 9.68
C ASP A 200 5.63 -14.33 10.04
N ALA A 201 4.58 -14.25 9.21
CA ALA A 201 3.35 -15.01 9.47
C ALA A 201 3.61 -16.52 9.39
N PRO A 202 3.06 -17.34 10.31
CA PRO A 202 3.15 -18.78 10.22
C PRO A 202 2.42 -19.27 8.97
N VAL A 203 3.00 -20.26 8.29
CA VAL A 203 2.43 -20.85 7.06
C VAL A 203 1.17 -21.67 7.39
N SER A 204 1.13 -22.26 8.56
CA SER A 204 0.00 -23.05 9.08
C SER A 204 -0.18 -22.77 10.55
N ASP A 205 -1.43 -22.81 11.04
CA ASP A 205 -1.76 -22.55 12.46
C ASP A 205 -1.06 -23.51 13.45
N ASN A 206 -0.58 -24.67 12.98
CA ASN A 206 0.09 -25.68 13.78
C ASN A 206 1.61 -25.76 13.58
N ASP A 207 2.17 -24.99 12.64
CA ASP A 207 3.60 -25.00 12.32
C ASP A 207 4.30 -23.75 12.87
N ALA A 208 5.49 -23.96 13.45
CA ALA A 208 6.36 -22.86 13.84
C ALA A 208 7.14 -22.23 12.66
N THR A 209 6.95 -22.78 11.43
CA THR A 209 7.64 -22.33 10.22
C THR A 209 7.02 -21.04 9.71
N SER A 210 7.81 -20.00 9.59
CA SER A 210 7.37 -18.71 9.04
C SER A 210 7.48 -18.72 7.50
N MET A 211 6.79 -17.80 6.84
CA MET A 211 6.88 -17.65 5.39
C MET A 211 8.30 -17.32 4.94
N ILE A 212 9.09 -16.60 5.75
CA ILE A 212 10.48 -16.26 5.46
C ILE A 212 11.36 -17.51 5.33
N ASP A 213 11.08 -18.57 6.11
CA ASP A 213 11.86 -19.81 6.10
C ASP A 213 11.69 -20.60 4.79
N LEU A 214 10.61 -20.31 4.05
CA LEU A 214 10.32 -20.93 2.75
C LEU A 214 10.80 -20.09 1.56
N MET A 215 11.17 -18.83 1.79
CA MET A 215 11.61 -17.95 0.72
C MET A 215 13.05 -18.29 0.31
N GLN A 216 13.26 -18.43 -1.00
CA GLN A 216 14.58 -18.61 -1.56
C GLN A 216 15.43 -17.34 -1.39
N SER A 217 16.67 -17.47 -0.98
CA SER A 217 17.63 -16.37 -0.95
C SER A 217 18.18 -16.11 -2.34
N ASP A 218 17.88 -14.93 -2.91
CA ASP A 218 18.44 -14.51 -4.20
C ASP A 218 19.88 -13.99 -4.09
N SER A 219 20.36 -13.74 -2.86
CA SER A 219 21.70 -13.19 -2.61
C SER A 219 22.79 -14.25 -2.60
N GLU A 220 22.44 -15.50 -2.36
CA GLU A 220 23.41 -16.59 -2.38
C GLU A 220 23.47 -17.23 -3.77
N PRO A 221 24.67 -17.37 -4.35
CA PRO A 221 24.82 -18.03 -5.63
C PRO A 221 24.37 -19.49 -5.52
N ALA A 222 23.63 -19.96 -6.53
CA ALA A 222 23.24 -21.36 -6.60
C ALA A 222 24.48 -22.28 -6.44
N THR A 223 24.31 -23.42 -5.80
CA THR A 223 25.40 -24.38 -5.51
C THR A 223 26.23 -24.75 -6.74
N ASP A 224 25.55 -24.76 -7.90
CA ASP A 224 26.15 -25.09 -9.20
C ASP A 224 26.93 -23.93 -9.81
N ASN A 225 26.77 -22.72 -9.32
CA ASN A 225 27.34 -21.51 -9.94
C ASN A 225 28.88 -21.52 -9.86
N GLN A 226 29.43 -22.05 -8.77
CA GLN A 226 30.90 -22.18 -8.64
C GLN A 226 31.46 -23.14 -9.67
N LEU A 227 30.81 -24.30 -9.86
CA LEU A 227 31.21 -25.30 -10.85
C LEU A 227 31.09 -24.74 -12.28
N LEU A 228 30.01 -24.04 -12.56
CA LEU A 228 29.80 -23.37 -13.86
C LEU A 228 30.88 -22.32 -14.14
N MET A 229 31.29 -21.54 -13.14
CA MET A 229 32.35 -20.54 -13.26
C MET A 229 33.74 -21.18 -13.46
N GLU A 230 34.05 -22.29 -12.79
CA GLU A 230 35.28 -23.06 -13.02
C GLU A 230 35.32 -23.64 -14.41
N SER A 231 34.24 -24.29 -14.86
CA SER A 231 34.14 -24.83 -16.21
C SER A 231 34.26 -23.72 -17.27
N LEU A 232 33.62 -22.56 -17.04
CA LEU A 232 33.74 -21.40 -17.95
C LEU A 232 35.22 -20.90 -18.01
N ARG A 233 35.93 -20.86 -16.89
CA ARG A 233 37.35 -20.47 -16.88
C ARG A 233 38.23 -21.45 -17.68
N GLU A 234 38.01 -22.74 -17.55
CA GLU A 234 38.72 -23.76 -18.32
C GLU A 234 38.44 -23.61 -19.81
N GLU A 235 37.19 -23.42 -20.22
CA GLU A 235 36.82 -23.20 -21.61
C GLU A 235 37.43 -21.91 -22.20
N ILE A 236 37.46 -20.82 -21.42
CA ILE A 236 38.12 -19.57 -21.81
C ILE A 236 39.64 -19.83 -21.98
N ALA A 237 40.26 -20.49 -21.04
CA ALA A 237 41.70 -20.84 -21.13
C ALA A 237 42.00 -21.67 -22.37
N ALA A 238 41.15 -22.69 -22.65
CA ALA A 238 41.28 -23.51 -23.86
C ALA A 238 41.03 -22.71 -25.17
N ALA A 239 40.15 -21.72 -25.15
CA ALA A 239 39.95 -20.82 -26.31
C ALA A 239 41.16 -19.91 -26.55
N LEU A 240 41.78 -19.41 -25.48
CA LEU A 240 42.94 -18.54 -25.59
C LEU A 240 44.20 -19.25 -26.11
N THR A 241 44.29 -20.59 -26.05
CA THR A 241 45.42 -21.34 -26.63
C THR A 241 45.59 -21.19 -28.15
N VAL A 242 44.50 -20.81 -28.85
CA VAL A 242 44.49 -20.59 -30.32
C VAL A 242 45.18 -19.29 -30.71
N LEU A 243 45.35 -18.37 -29.76
CA LEU A 243 45.98 -17.06 -30.00
C LEU A 243 47.51 -17.16 -29.87
N ASN A 244 48.21 -16.29 -30.63
CA ASN A 244 49.64 -16.10 -30.43
C ASN A 244 49.89 -15.47 -29.04
N GLU A 245 51.05 -15.69 -28.45
CA GLU A 245 51.40 -15.20 -27.14
C GLU A 245 51.17 -13.68 -26.95
N ARG A 246 51.56 -12.89 -27.95
CA ARG A 246 51.32 -11.43 -27.94
C ARG A 246 49.80 -11.08 -28.01
N GLU A 247 49.03 -11.80 -28.83
CA GLU A 247 47.58 -11.60 -28.96
C GLU A 247 46.88 -12.00 -27.66
N ARG A 248 47.27 -13.11 -27.03
CA ARG A 248 46.78 -13.61 -25.76
C ARG A 248 47.00 -12.59 -24.63
N ASN A 249 48.25 -12.12 -24.47
CA ASN A 249 48.60 -11.18 -23.41
C ASN A 249 47.84 -9.86 -23.52
N VAL A 250 47.57 -9.37 -24.73
CA VAL A 250 46.76 -8.17 -24.97
C VAL A 250 45.28 -8.40 -24.59
N VAL A 251 44.72 -9.56 -24.94
CA VAL A 251 43.33 -9.92 -24.63
C VAL A 251 43.18 -10.14 -23.11
N GLU A 252 44.06 -10.89 -22.49
CA GLU A 252 44.04 -11.11 -21.03
C GLU A 252 44.17 -9.81 -20.23
N ALA A 253 45.05 -8.89 -20.63
CA ALA A 253 45.18 -7.60 -19.98
C ALA A 253 43.98 -6.68 -20.19
N PHE A 254 43.37 -6.73 -21.37
CA PHE A 254 42.22 -5.87 -21.68
C PHE A 254 40.93 -6.30 -21.00
N TYR A 255 40.65 -7.61 -20.93
CA TYR A 255 39.43 -8.15 -20.29
C TYR A 255 39.63 -8.56 -18.84
N GLY A 256 40.80 -8.36 -18.25
CA GLY A 256 41.07 -8.72 -16.85
C GLY A 256 41.07 -10.23 -16.59
N ILE A 257 41.46 -11.06 -17.57
CA ILE A 257 41.53 -12.52 -17.39
C ILE A 257 42.82 -12.85 -16.65
N ASN A 258 42.69 -13.42 -15.43
CA ASN A 258 43.78 -13.74 -14.51
C ASN A 258 44.66 -12.55 -14.04
N GLN A 259 44.34 -11.33 -14.44
CA GLN A 259 45.01 -10.09 -14.02
C GLN A 259 43.99 -8.94 -14.00
N PRO A 260 44.25 -7.80 -13.31
CA PRO A 260 43.36 -6.66 -13.33
C PRO A 260 43.19 -6.09 -14.74
N GLU A 261 41.98 -5.60 -15.03
CA GLU A 261 41.68 -4.95 -16.32
C GLU A 261 42.53 -3.71 -16.52
N CYS A 262 43.15 -3.60 -17.70
CA CYS A 262 44.03 -2.49 -18.08
C CYS A 262 43.47 -1.75 -19.29
N THR A 263 43.66 -0.44 -19.31
CA THR A 263 43.29 0.39 -20.46
C THR A 263 44.20 0.14 -21.65
N MET A 264 43.75 0.43 -22.88
CA MET A 264 44.58 0.25 -24.09
C MET A 264 45.86 1.07 -24.06
N GLU A 265 45.89 2.18 -23.34
CA GLU A 265 47.07 3.04 -23.16
C GLU A 265 48.09 2.43 -22.20
N GLU A 266 47.64 1.84 -21.12
CA GLU A 266 48.47 1.12 -20.15
C GLU A 266 49.07 -0.13 -20.77
N ILE A 267 48.28 -0.89 -21.53
CA ILE A 267 48.74 -2.04 -22.30
C ILE A 267 49.80 -1.60 -23.32
N GLY A 268 49.56 -0.47 -24.01
CA GLY A 268 50.54 0.11 -24.92
C GLY A 268 51.88 0.46 -24.24
N LYS A 269 51.81 1.08 -23.07
CA LYS A 269 53.02 1.38 -22.26
C LYS A 269 53.74 0.11 -21.79
N LYS A 270 52.98 -0.92 -21.33
CA LYS A 270 53.56 -2.19 -20.84
C LYS A 270 54.28 -2.97 -21.91
N TYR A 271 53.78 -2.96 -23.16
CA TYR A 271 54.35 -3.74 -24.26
C TYR A 271 55.10 -2.90 -25.32
N GLY A 272 55.26 -1.60 -25.10
CA GLY A 272 55.99 -0.71 -26.04
C GLY A 272 55.23 -0.52 -27.37
N LEU A 273 53.90 -0.50 -27.34
CA LEU A 273 53.00 -0.40 -28.51
C LEU A 273 52.20 0.89 -28.47
N THR A 274 51.81 1.38 -29.65
CA THR A 274 50.86 2.48 -29.75
C THR A 274 49.44 2.00 -29.44
N ARG A 275 48.58 2.86 -28.90
CA ARG A 275 47.16 2.57 -28.61
C ARG A 275 46.43 1.95 -29.80
N GLU A 276 46.65 2.50 -31.01
CA GLU A 276 46.03 1.98 -32.21
C GLU A 276 46.50 0.57 -32.56
N ARG A 277 47.81 0.29 -32.32
CA ARG A 277 48.33 -1.06 -32.55
C ARG A 277 47.74 -2.09 -31.58
N VAL A 278 47.54 -1.72 -30.31
CA VAL A 278 46.84 -2.56 -29.33
C VAL A 278 45.41 -2.84 -29.78
N ARG A 279 44.70 -1.84 -30.28
CA ARG A 279 43.34 -1.99 -30.82
C ARG A 279 43.30 -2.97 -32.00
N GLN A 280 44.24 -2.86 -32.94
CA GLN A 280 44.34 -3.78 -34.08
C GLN A 280 44.63 -5.21 -33.65
N ILE A 281 45.51 -5.42 -32.71
CA ILE A 281 45.85 -6.75 -32.18
C ILE A 281 44.62 -7.35 -31.50
N ARG A 282 43.93 -6.58 -30.65
CA ARG A 282 42.70 -7.03 -30.00
C ARG A 282 41.62 -7.43 -31.01
N GLU A 283 41.34 -6.61 -32.01
CA GLU A 283 40.34 -6.91 -33.04
C GLU A 283 40.69 -8.18 -33.85
N LYS A 284 41.97 -8.33 -34.20
CA LYS A 284 42.47 -9.51 -34.88
C LYS A 284 42.29 -10.76 -34.02
N ALA A 285 42.66 -10.67 -32.74
CA ALA A 285 42.48 -11.75 -31.78
C ALA A 285 40.98 -12.16 -31.64
N ILE A 286 40.09 -11.18 -31.48
CA ILE A 286 38.65 -11.46 -31.37
C ILE A 286 38.11 -12.10 -32.68
N ARG A 287 38.56 -11.68 -33.87
CA ARG A 287 38.18 -12.32 -35.13
C ARG A 287 38.59 -13.79 -35.19
N LYS A 288 39.87 -14.08 -34.78
CA LYS A 288 40.36 -15.46 -34.69
C LYS A 288 39.53 -16.30 -33.72
N LEU A 289 39.20 -15.74 -32.53
CA LEU A 289 38.37 -16.42 -31.56
C LEU A 289 36.98 -16.70 -32.14
N LYS A 290 36.33 -15.74 -32.83
CA LYS A 290 35.02 -15.92 -33.43
C LYS A 290 34.97 -17.00 -34.54
N GLN A 291 36.03 -17.19 -35.26
CA GLN A 291 36.13 -18.18 -36.35
C GLN A 291 36.35 -19.61 -35.82
N ASN A 292 36.79 -19.76 -34.58
CA ASN A 292 37.07 -21.06 -34.01
C ASN A 292 35.80 -21.80 -33.60
N THR A 293 35.72 -23.08 -33.96
CA THR A 293 34.55 -23.96 -33.70
C THR A 293 34.28 -24.16 -32.19
N LYS A 294 35.34 -24.01 -31.34
CA LYS A 294 35.24 -24.10 -29.89
C LYS A 294 34.35 -23.01 -29.26
N ASN A 295 34.12 -21.91 -29.96
CA ASN A 295 33.20 -20.84 -29.47
C ASN A 295 31.74 -21.25 -29.34
N LYS A 296 31.34 -22.38 -29.92
CA LYS A 296 29.95 -22.89 -29.71
C LYS A 296 29.71 -23.30 -28.27
N MET A 297 30.75 -23.79 -27.56
CA MET A 297 30.65 -24.15 -26.16
C MET A 297 30.49 -22.92 -25.28
N LEU A 298 31.21 -21.83 -25.52
CA LEU A 298 31.07 -20.58 -24.78
C LEU A 298 29.69 -19.94 -24.90
N LYS A 299 28.99 -20.19 -26.00
CA LYS A 299 27.59 -19.68 -26.16
C LYS A 299 26.61 -20.36 -25.21
N ALA A 300 26.85 -21.59 -24.80
CA ALA A 300 25.99 -22.31 -23.86
C ALA A 300 25.95 -21.63 -22.48
N TYR A 301 27.06 -20.99 -22.07
CA TYR A 301 27.11 -20.24 -20.81
C TYR A 301 26.39 -18.88 -20.84
N LEU A 302 26.00 -18.39 -22.02
CA LEU A 302 25.24 -17.13 -22.14
C LEU A 302 23.72 -17.31 -21.98
N GLY A 303 23.24 -18.52 -21.65
CA GLY A 303 21.83 -18.75 -21.38
C GLY A 303 20.92 -18.72 -22.61
N ARG A 304 21.46 -19.01 -23.78
CA ARG A 304 20.69 -19.12 -25.05
C ARG A 304 20.98 -20.42 -25.77
#